data_b365f5b7aa8c20b568fe9bdde6d7392c
#
_entry.id   b365f5b7aa8c20b568fe9bdde6d7392c
#
_cell.length_a   1.000
_cell.length_b   1.000
_cell.length_c   1.000
_cell.angle_alpha   90.00
_cell.angle_beta   90.00
_cell.angle_gamma   90.00
#
_symmetry.space_group_name_H-M   'P 1'
#
loop_
_entity.id
_entity.type
_entity.pdbx_description
1 polymer ?
#
loop_
_entity_poly.entity_id
_entity_poly.type
_entity_poly.pdbx_seq_one_letter_code
_entity_poly.pdbx_strand_id
1 'polypeptide(L)'
;MKKFLFSFLTALFFLTACKKSNDEVIDTEYPVIDVTAQDAFPKQCSVIKRGEKFVFHAQFSDNVQLGSVSVDIHHNFDHHSHSTEVSDCGFDPVKTPVKPFLLIQDYPIPAGQKVFQTTAEIMVPADIDPGDYHFLIRVTDKEGWQTIKGLSIKVQ
;
A
#
# COMPACT_ATOMS: atom_id res chain seq x y z
N MET A 1 -70.51 -7.52 -50.72
CA MET A 1 -69.90 -6.47 -49.84
C MET A 1 -69.40 -7.11 -48.59
N LYS A 2 -68.11 -7.36 -48.54
CA LYS A 2 -67.44 -8.03 -47.39
C LYS A 2 -66.77 -6.95 -46.53
N LYS A 3 -67.22 -6.79 -45.27
CA LYS A 3 -66.61 -5.90 -44.32
C LYS A 3 -65.43 -6.57 -43.65
N PHE A 4 -64.22 -6.06 -43.86
CA PHE A 4 -63.01 -6.44 -43.09
C PHE A 4 -63.00 -5.68 -41.78
N LEU A 5 -63.03 -6.46 -40.70
CA LEU A 5 -62.85 -5.95 -39.32
C LEU A 5 -61.37 -6.04 -38.97
N PHE A 6 -60.69 -4.89 -38.89
CA PHE A 6 -59.26 -4.80 -38.51
C PHE A 6 -59.19 -4.74 -36.97
N SER A 7 -58.80 -5.83 -36.36
CA SER A 7 -58.57 -5.89 -34.90
C SER A 7 -57.16 -5.36 -34.58
N PHE A 8 -57.09 -4.20 -33.95
CA PHE A 8 -55.85 -3.56 -33.53
C PHE A 8 -55.47 -4.11 -32.15
N LEU A 9 -54.53 -5.09 -32.12
CA LEU A 9 -54.00 -5.68 -30.90
C LEU A 9 -52.88 -4.78 -30.35
N THR A 10 -53.19 -3.94 -29.36
CA THR A 10 -52.22 -3.07 -28.68
C THR A 10 -51.43 -3.89 -27.68
N ALA A 11 -50.17 -4.23 -28.03
CA ALA A 11 -49.23 -4.87 -27.11
C ALA A 11 -48.70 -3.82 -26.12
N LEU A 12 -49.14 -3.94 -24.87
CA LEU A 12 -48.69 -3.11 -23.75
C LEU A 12 -47.33 -3.67 -23.24
N PHE A 13 -46.24 -3.05 -23.66
CA PHE A 13 -44.89 -3.35 -23.12
C PHE A 13 -44.76 -2.79 -21.72
N PHE A 14 -44.87 -3.65 -20.73
CA PHE A 14 -44.46 -3.33 -19.35
C PHE A 14 -42.92 -3.25 -19.28
N LEU A 15 -42.39 -2.04 -19.32
CA LEU A 15 -41.00 -1.78 -18.96
C LEU A 15 -40.88 -1.89 -17.44
N THR A 16 -40.52 -3.06 -16.95
CA THR A 16 -40.07 -3.24 -15.57
C THR A 16 -38.68 -2.62 -15.46
N ALA A 17 -38.62 -1.35 -15.06
CA ALA A 17 -37.39 -0.71 -14.63
C ALA A 17 -36.95 -1.37 -13.33
N CYS A 18 -35.96 -2.27 -13.40
CA CYS A 18 -35.22 -2.71 -12.22
C CYS A 18 -34.50 -1.49 -11.64
N LYS A 19 -35.09 -0.85 -10.61
CA LYS A 19 -34.36 0.00 -9.68
C LYS A 19 -33.54 -0.92 -8.78
N LYS A 20 -32.31 -1.24 -9.18
CA LYS A 20 -31.30 -1.74 -8.28
C LYS A 20 -30.67 -0.51 -7.61
N SER A 21 -31.28 -0.01 -6.56
CA SER A 21 -30.64 0.91 -5.64
C SER A 21 -29.64 0.10 -4.81
N ASN A 22 -28.49 -0.22 -5.39
CA ASN A 22 -27.33 -0.46 -4.59
C ASN A 22 -26.83 0.95 -4.23
N ASP A 23 -27.11 1.42 -3.05
CA ASP A 23 -26.35 2.48 -2.41
C ASP A 23 -24.96 1.86 -2.12
N GLU A 24 -24.12 1.76 -3.15
CA GLU A 24 -22.70 1.45 -2.95
C GLU A 24 -22.15 2.60 -2.11
N VAL A 25 -21.74 2.28 -0.90
CA VAL A 25 -21.01 3.23 -0.06
C VAL A 25 -19.71 3.53 -0.80
N ILE A 26 -19.63 4.73 -1.38
CA ILE A 26 -18.40 5.18 -2.04
C ILE A 26 -17.39 5.48 -0.94
N ASP A 27 -16.30 4.75 -0.93
CA ASP A 27 -15.20 5.03 -0.03
C ASP A 27 -14.43 6.26 -0.51
N THR A 28 -14.18 7.18 0.41
CA THR A 28 -13.44 8.43 0.17
C THR A 28 -12.34 8.64 1.21
N GLU A 29 -12.09 7.66 2.07
CA GLU A 29 -11.10 7.74 3.11
C GLU A 29 -9.80 7.04 2.66
N TYR A 30 -8.68 7.54 3.16
CA TYR A 30 -7.38 6.92 2.88
C TYR A 30 -7.10 5.83 3.91
N PRO A 31 -6.51 4.69 3.51
CA PRO A 31 -6.07 3.68 4.44
C PRO A 31 -4.95 4.22 5.34
N VAL A 32 -4.82 3.67 6.55
CA VAL A 32 -3.89 4.12 7.58
C VAL A 32 -2.74 3.14 7.74
N ILE A 33 -1.52 3.67 7.89
CA ILE A 33 -0.29 2.93 8.24
C ILE A 33 0.08 3.25 9.68
N ASP A 34 0.10 2.25 10.56
CA ASP A 34 0.55 2.38 11.95
C ASP A 34 1.87 1.62 12.16
N VAL A 35 2.92 2.37 12.47
CA VAL A 35 4.26 1.87 12.86
C VAL A 35 4.62 2.28 14.29
N THR A 36 3.62 2.66 15.10
CA THR A 36 3.83 3.13 16.48
C THR A 36 3.77 2.01 17.51
N ALA A 37 3.19 0.86 17.18
CA ALA A 37 3.12 -0.30 18.05
C ALA A 37 4.51 -0.67 18.61
N GLN A 38 4.56 -1.26 19.80
CA GLN A 38 5.83 -1.58 20.45
C GLN A 38 6.68 -2.54 19.61
N ASP A 39 6.04 -3.48 18.94
CA ASP A 39 6.63 -4.52 18.09
C ASP A 39 6.75 -4.11 16.60
N ALA A 40 6.31 -2.90 16.22
CA ALA A 40 6.50 -2.41 14.87
C ALA A 40 7.99 -2.26 14.53
N PHE A 41 8.38 -2.73 13.33
CA PHE A 41 9.75 -2.64 12.82
C PHE A 41 9.77 -2.68 11.28
N PRO A 42 10.63 -1.88 10.60
CA PRO A 42 11.49 -0.87 11.20
C PRO A 42 10.70 0.35 11.71
N LYS A 43 11.32 1.10 12.61
CA LYS A 43 10.91 2.44 13.03
C LYS A 43 11.88 3.47 12.45
N GLN A 44 11.51 4.73 12.58
CA GLN A 44 12.41 5.84 12.23
C GLN A 44 13.77 5.63 12.90
N CYS A 45 14.84 5.75 12.14
CA CYS A 45 16.24 5.56 12.55
C CYS A 45 16.60 4.13 13.00
N SER A 46 15.83 3.13 12.63
CA SER A 46 16.22 1.73 12.88
C SER A 46 17.52 1.39 12.17
N VAL A 47 18.35 0.59 12.84
CA VAL A 47 19.56 0.01 12.27
C VAL A 47 19.28 -1.41 11.82
N ILE A 48 19.61 -1.71 10.57
CA ILE A 48 19.44 -3.03 9.95
C ILE A 48 20.83 -3.56 9.57
N LYS A 49 21.08 -4.83 9.84
CA LYS A 49 22.39 -5.42 9.60
C LYS A 49 22.42 -6.20 8.29
N ARG A 50 23.53 -6.03 7.57
CA ARG A 50 23.82 -6.81 6.36
C ARG A 50 24.05 -8.29 6.70
N GLY A 51 23.59 -9.16 5.82
CA GLY A 51 23.69 -10.60 6.01
C GLY A 51 22.65 -11.17 7.00
N GLU A 52 21.83 -10.35 7.62
CA GLU A 52 20.81 -10.78 8.56
C GLU A 52 19.40 -10.60 8.00
N LYS A 53 18.45 -11.32 8.56
CA LYS A 53 17.03 -11.12 8.33
C LYS A 53 16.46 -10.19 9.39
N PHE A 54 15.45 -9.41 9.00
CA PHE A 54 14.57 -8.75 9.96
C PHE A 54 13.10 -9.02 9.61
N VAL A 55 12.22 -8.85 10.59
CA VAL A 55 10.79 -8.99 10.38
C VAL A 55 10.19 -7.60 10.18
N PHE A 56 9.60 -7.37 9.02
CA PHE A 56 8.77 -6.20 8.78
C PHE A 56 7.43 -6.39 9.47
N HIS A 57 7.17 -5.56 10.47
CA HIS A 57 5.94 -5.57 11.23
C HIS A 57 5.31 -4.18 11.31
N ALA A 58 4.11 -4.03 10.75
CA ALA A 58 3.30 -2.83 10.76
C ALA A 58 1.82 -3.20 10.73
N GLN A 59 0.97 -2.32 11.24
CA GLN A 59 -0.48 -2.47 11.17
C GLN A 59 -1.07 -1.52 10.13
N PHE A 60 -2.06 -2.01 9.42
CA PHE A 60 -2.82 -1.29 8.41
C PHE A 60 -4.29 -1.35 8.73
N SER A 61 -5.02 -0.26 8.48
CA SER A 61 -6.46 -0.24 8.67
C SER A 61 -7.14 0.61 7.60
N ASP A 62 -8.40 0.29 7.34
CA ASP A 62 -9.26 0.95 6.40
C ASP A 62 -10.72 0.88 6.85
N ASN A 63 -11.53 1.88 6.51
CA ASN A 63 -12.95 1.94 6.89
C ASN A 63 -13.82 0.95 6.12
N VAL A 64 -13.42 0.56 4.89
CA VAL A 64 -14.18 -0.35 4.01
C VAL A 64 -13.42 -1.65 3.78
N GLN A 65 -12.28 -1.62 3.09
CA GLN A 65 -11.49 -2.81 2.80
C GLN A 65 -10.08 -2.46 2.31
N LEU A 66 -9.07 -3.05 2.95
CA LEU A 66 -7.69 -3.02 2.47
C LEU A 66 -7.52 -3.82 1.17
N GLY A 67 -6.62 -3.36 0.30
CA GLY A 67 -6.25 -4.01 -0.97
C GLY A 67 -4.89 -4.67 -0.92
N SER A 68 -3.81 -3.89 -0.81
CA SER A 68 -2.44 -4.39 -0.83
C SER A 68 -1.48 -3.52 -0.03
N VAL A 69 -0.37 -4.11 0.39
CA VAL A 69 0.79 -3.40 0.97
C VAL A 69 2.00 -3.65 0.10
N SER A 70 2.80 -2.62 -0.15
CA SER A 70 4.12 -2.76 -0.75
C SER A 70 5.18 -2.04 0.05
N VAL A 71 6.41 -2.55 -0.05
CA VAL A 71 7.61 -1.96 0.54
C VAL A 71 8.59 -1.65 -0.57
N ASP A 72 9.22 -0.48 -0.49
CA ASP A 72 10.34 -0.07 -1.33
C ASP A 72 11.51 0.33 -0.42
N ILE A 73 12.64 -0.35 -0.57
CA ILE A 73 13.89 -0.03 0.13
C ILE A 73 14.91 0.39 -0.92
N HIS A 74 15.46 1.60 -0.78
CA HIS A 74 16.52 2.09 -1.65
C HIS A 74 17.46 3.04 -0.90
N HIS A 75 18.66 3.26 -1.45
CA HIS A 75 19.66 4.08 -0.82
C HIS A 75 19.29 5.57 -0.79
N ASN A 76 19.79 6.28 0.22
CA ASN A 76 19.73 7.73 0.38
C ASN A 76 21.14 8.34 0.52
N PHE A 77 22.08 7.90 -0.33
CA PHE A 77 23.48 8.31 -0.22
C PHE A 77 23.76 9.72 -0.75
N ASP A 78 22.82 10.31 -1.45
CA ASP A 78 22.85 11.68 -1.98
C ASP A 78 21.95 12.64 -1.19
N HIS A 79 21.32 12.13 -0.10
CA HIS A 79 20.43 12.85 0.78
C HIS A 79 19.19 13.45 0.08
N HIS A 80 18.68 12.76 -0.94
CA HIS A 80 17.38 13.13 -1.51
C HIS A 80 16.26 12.89 -0.49
N SER A 81 15.16 13.61 -0.63
CA SER A 81 14.04 13.54 0.29
C SER A 81 12.76 13.12 -0.40
N HIS A 82 11.92 12.40 0.34
CA HIS A 82 10.54 12.13 -0.03
C HIS A 82 9.59 12.96 0.85
N SER A 83 8.47 13.37 0.29
CA SER A 83 7.48 14.23 1.00
C SER A 83 6.87 13.59 2.25
N THR A 84 7.07 12.30 2.45
CA THR A 84 6.53 11.51 3.56
C THR A 84 7.50 11.31 4.71
N GLU A 85 8.74 11.80 4.60
CA GLU A 85 9.75 11.71 5.65
C GLU A 85 9.71 12.94 6.55
N VAL A 86 9.83 12.70 7.87
CA VAL A 86 9.63 13.74 8.88
C VAL A 86 10.90 14.13 9.63
N SER A 87 11.99 13.35 9.53
CA SER A 87 13.25 13.67 10.20
C SER A 87 14.42 12.88 9.61
N ASP A 88 15.61 13.46 9.69
CA ASP A 88 16.86 12.75 9.42
C ASP A 88 17.30 11.94 10.65
N CYS A 89 18.17 10.97 10.42
CA CYS A 89 18.74 10.11 11.46
C CYS A 89 20.25 10.35 11.66
N GLY A 90 20.71 11.56 11.31
CA GLY A 90 22.12 11.88 11.27
C GLY A 90 22.76 11.21 10.04
N PHE A 91 22.78 11.92 8.90
CA PHE A 91 23.29 11.38 7.64
C PHE A 91 24.78 11.07 7.69
N ASP A 92 25.15 9.98 7.04
CA ASP A 92 26.54 9.69 6.68
C ASP A 92 27.01 10.65 5.57
N PRO A 93 28.30 10.84 5.34
CA PRO A 93 28.77 11.64 4.21
C PRO A 93 28.21 11.14 2.87
N VAL A 94 27.85 12.07 1.99
CA VAL A 94 27.39 11.76 0.63
C VAL A 94 28.39 10.87 -0.09
N LYS A 95 27.91 9.85 -0.76
CA LYS A 95 28.75 8.91 -1.52
C LYS A 95 28.04 8.39 -2.78
N THR A 96 28.84 7.92 -3.73
CA THR A 96 28.32 7.24 -4.91
C THR A 96 27.97 5.79 -4.57
N PRO A 97 26.79 5.28 -4.91
CA PRO A 97 26.43 3.89 -4.71
C PRO A 97 27.28 2.98 -5.62
N VAL A 98 27.74 1.85 -5.08
CA VAL A 98 28.46 0.80 -5.82
C VAL A 98 27.59 -0.45 -5.93
N LYS A 99 27.03 -0.90 -4.83
CA LYS A 99 26.10 -2.02 -4.78
C LYS A 99 25.01 -1.76 -3.72
N PRO A 100 24.11 -0.81 -3.97
CA PRO A 100 23.08 -0.46 -3.01
C PRO A 100 22.04 -1.59 -2.87
N PHE A 101 21.40 -1.68 -1.71
CA PHE A 101 20.24 -2.53 -1.53
C PHE A 101 19.04 -1.91 -2.23
N LEU A 102 18.40 -2.67 -3.07
CA LEU A 102 17.12 -2.31 -3.69
C LEU A 102 16.15 -3.48 -3.47
N LEU A 103 15.02 -3.21 -2.83
CA LEU A 103 13.93 -4.15 -2.67
C LEU A 103 12.61 -3.44 -2.99
N ILE A 104 11.85 -3.98 -3.93
CA ILE A 104 10.46 -3.59 -4.17
C ILE A 104 9.65 -4.88 -4.05
N GLN A 105 8.77 -4.94 -3.05
CA GLN A 105 8.02 -6.17 -2.77
C GLN A 105 6.59 -5.87 -2.32
N ASP A 106 5.64 -6.60 -2.92
CA ASP A 106 4.24 -6.57 -2.54
C ASP A 106 3.92 -7.66 -1.52
N TYR A 107 3.04 -7.32 -0.59
CA TYR A 107 2.48 -8.23 0.41
C TYR A 107 0.97 -8.28 0.23
N PRO A 108 0.42 -9.42 -0.21
CA PRO A 108 -1.01 -9.54 -0.44
C PRO A 108 -1.78 -9.50 0.87
N ILE A 109 -2.87 -8.74 0.88
CA ILE A 109 -3.84 -8.73 1.98
C ILE A 109 -5.01 -9.66 1.59
N PRO A 110 -5.43 -10.59 2.47
CA PRO A 110 -6.62 -11.40 2.20
C PRO A 110 -7.85 -10.52 1.97
N ALA A 111 -8.69 -10.90 1.01
CA ALA A 111 -9.89 -10.13 0.68
C ALA A 111 -10.83 -9.96 1.90
N GLY A 112 -11.48 -8.81 2.00
CA GLY A 112 -12.43 -8.50 3.06
C GLY A 112 -11.82 -7.98 4.36
N GLN A 113 -10.49 -7.83 4.44
CA GLN A 113 -9.84 -7.31 5.64
C GLN A 113 -9.96 -5.78 5.72
N LYS A 114 -10.37 -5.30 6.90
CA LYS A 114 -10.33 -3.88 7.28
C LYS A 114 -9.12 -3.54 8.14
N VAL A 115 -8.52 -4.56 8.78
CA VAL A 115 -7.29 -4.45 9.57
C VAL A 115 -6.38 -5.60 9.18
N PHE A 116 -5.11 -5.30 8.99
CA PHE A 116 -4.10 -6.28 8.63
C PHE A 116 -2.77 -5.94 9.31
N GLN A 117 -2.04 -6.96 9.73
CA GLN A 117 -0.67 -6.82 10.25
C GLN A 117 0.27 -7.63 9.39
N THR A 118 1.39 -7.01 9.01
CA THR A 118 2.47 -7.74 8.35
C THR A 118 3.35 -8.44 9.38
N THR A 119 3.88 -9.61 9.01
CA THR A 119 4.94 -10.34 9.71
C THR A 119 5.86 -10.96 8.67
N ALA A 120 6.41 -10.12 7.78
CA ALA A 120 7.18 -10.57 6.63
C ALA A 120 8.68 -10.55 6.92
N GLU A 121 9.38 -11.66 6.69
CA GLU A 121 10.84 -11.71 6.76
C GLU A 121 11.44 -11.02 5.52
N ILE A 122 12.39 -10.11 5.75
CA ILE A 122 13.18 -9.47 4.71
C ILE A 122 14.66 -9.83 4.94
N MET A 123 15.29 -10.47 3.95
CA MET A 123 16.72 -10.78 3.96
C MET A 123 17.51 -9.59 3.43
N VAL A 124 18.48 -9.13 4.18
CA VAL A 124 19.42 -8.10 3.78
C VAL A 124 20.69 -8.77 3.24
N PRO A 125 21.06 -8.57 1.96
CA PRO A 125 22.29 -9.17 1.44
C PRO A 125 23.54 -8.70 2.21
N ALA A 126 24.53 -9.58 2.36
CA ALA A 126 25.74 -9.26 3.11
C ALA A 126 26.69 -8.32 2.37
N ASP A 127 26.61 -8.27 1.05
CA ASP A 127 27.59 -7.63 0.17
C ASP A 127 27.08 -6.30 -0.45
N ILE A 128 26.08 -5.69 0.18
CA ILE A 128 25.55 -4.38 -0.22
C ILE A 128 26.30 -3.23 0.47
N ASP A 129 26.15 -2.04 -0.08
CA ASP A 129 26.70 -0.82 0.51
C ASP A 129 26.04 -0.51 1.85
N PRO A 130 26.78 -0.25 2.94
CA PRO A 130 26.19 0.27 4.19
C PRO A 130 25.82 1.74 4.04
N GLY A 131 25.03 2.30 4.96
CA GLY A 131 24.73 3.73 5.03
C GLY A 131 23.24 4.04 5.15
N ASP A 132 22.85 5.21 4.64
CA ASP A 132 21.49 5.72 4.74
C ASP A 132 20.59 5.14 3.66
N TYR A 133 19.39 4.71 4.08
CA TYR A 133 18.38 4.14 3.21
C TYR A 133 16.99 4.67 3.55
N HIS A 134 16.15 4.73 2.54
CA HIS A 134 14.71 4.89 2.70
C HIS A 134 14.03 3.54 2.82
N PHE A 135 13.03 3.46 3.69
CA PHE A 135 12.09 2.36 3.80
C PHE A 135 10.68 2.92 3.61
N LEU A 136 10.17 2.83 2.40
CA LEU A 136 8.85 3.34 2.05
C LEU A 136 7.82 2.23 2.16
N ILE A 137 6.74 2.50 2.89
CA ILE A 137 5.59 1.62 3.03
C ILE A 137 4.44 2.28 2.27
N ARG A 138 3.80 1.53 1.38
CA ARG A 138 2.59 1.96 0.69
C ARG A 138 1.47 0.98 0.99
N VAL A 139 0.32 1.48 1.42
CA VAL A 139 -0.92 0.72 1.50
C VAL A 139 -1.92 1.28 0.49
N THR A 140 -2.61 0.39 -0.20
CA THR A 140 -3.70 0.73 -1.12
C THR A 140 -4.94 -0.01 -0.66
N ASP A 141 -6.07 0.67 -0.62
CA ASP A 141 -7.37 0.05 -0.35
C ASP A 141 -7.96 -0.60 -1.61
N LYS A 142 -9.16 -1.13 -1.51
CA LYS A 142 -9.85 -1.79 -2.61
C LYS A 142 -10.30 -0.81 -3.69
N GLU A 143 -10.61 0.43 -3.33
CA GLU A 143 -11.08 1.49 -4.24
C GLU A 143 -9.91 2.22 -4.92
N GLY A 144 -8.67 2.03 -4.46
CA GLY A 144 -7.45 2.59 -5.04
C GLY A 144 -6.90 3.81 -4.29
N TRP A 145 -7.46 4.18 -3.13
CA TRP A 145 -6.86 5.20 -2.28
C TRP A 145 -5.55 4.67 -1.68
N GLN A 146 -4.56 5.55 -1.56
CA GLN A 146 -3.22 5.15 -1.14
C GLN A 146 -2.68 6.05 -0.05
N THR A 147 -2.03 5.43 0.93
CA THR A 147 -1.17 6.12 1.90
C THR A 147 0.25 5.61 1.76
N ILE A 148 1.20 6.54 1.79
CA ILE A 148 2.64 6.26 1.78
C ILE A 148 3.25 6.79 3.07
N LYS A 149 4.10 6.00 3.70
CA LYS A 149 4.90 6.38 4.86
C LYS A 149 6.36 6.07 4.61
N GLY A 150 7.21 7.09 4.69
CA GLY A 150 8.66 6.97 4.62
C GLY A 150 9.27 6.87 6.02
N LEU A 151 10.26 6.01 6.14
CA LEU A 151 11.14 5.88 7.29
C LEU A 151 12.57 5.98 6.82
N SER A 152 13.40 6.76 7.51
CA SER A 152 14.85 6.73 7.32
C SER A 152 15.43 5.60 8.16
N ILE A 153 16.25 4.75 7.58
CA ILE A 153 16.94 3.63 8.24
C ILE A 153 18.43 3.63 7.93
N LYS A 154 19.21 3.00 8.77
CA LYS A 154 20.64 2.74 8.54
C LYS A 154 20.87 1.26 8.24
N VAL A 155 21.67 0.98 7.23
CA VAL A 155 22.18 -0.37 6.94
C VAL A 155 23.66 -0.43 7.32
N GLN A 156 24.06 -1.41 8.16
CA GLN A 156 25.43 -1.59 8.68
C GLN A 156 25.97 -3.00 8.43
#